data_b29daafa863fcb04692fef96435494b5
#
_entry.id   b29daafa863fcb04692fef96435494b5
#
_cell.length_a   1.000
_cell.length_b   1.000
_cell.length_c   1.000
_cell.angle_alpha   90.00
_cell.angle_beta   90.00
_cell.angle_gamma   90.00
#
_symmetry.space_group_name_H-M   'P 1'
#
loop_
_entity.id
_entity.type
_entity.pdbx_description
1 polymer ?
#
loop_
_entity_poly.entity_id
_entity_poly.type
_entity_poly.pdbx_seq_one_letter_code
_entity_poly.pdbx_strand_id
1 'polypeptide(L)'
;MQITIREPGSAITHFIAMMMAVFATVPLLVKAGIQSGWENFLAMAIFMGSMILLYGASATYHSVDLTGRSLRIFRKLDHMMIFVLIAGSYTPVCLIVLGGKLGYTLLALVWGIAAVGMLVKACWITCPKWFSSVIYIAMGWVCVLVFGPLLKTLSVPAFLWLLSGGIIYT
;
A
#
# COMPACT_ATOMS: atom_id res chain seq x y z
N MET A 1 -18.06 27.47 15.78
CA MET A 1 -17.05 26.40 15.85
C MET A 1 -16.27 26.47 14.56
N GLN A 2 -15.05 27.04 14.55
CA GLN A 2 -14.21 27.04 13.35
C GLN A 2 -13.58 25.66 13.20
N ILE A 3 -13.94 24.95 12.16
CA ILE A 3 -13.29 23.68 11.81
C ILE A 3 -11.94 24.06 11.17
N THR A 4 -10.88 23.99 11.94
CA THR A 4 -9.51 24.18 11.43
C THR A 4 -8.99 22.82 10.96
N ILE A 5 -8.76 22.71 9.63
CA ILE A 5 -8.08 21.53 9.05
C ILE A 5 -6.59 21.69 9.34
N ARG A 6 -5.99 20.69 9.95
CA ARG A 6 -4.60 20.73 10.41
C ARG A 6 -3.60 20.92 9.26
N GLU A 7 -3.72 20.13 8.20
CA GLU A 7 -2.85 20.15 7.03
C GLU A 7 -3.70 20.04 5.74
N PRO A 8 -4.30 21.15 5.28
CA PRO A 8 -5.32 21.11 4.23
C PRO A 8 -4.83 20.49 2.92
N GLY A 9 -3.59 20.73 2.51
CA GLY A 9 -3.03 20.19 1.27
C GLY A 9 -2.99 18.65 1.29
N SER A 10 -2.39 18.06 2.33
CA SER A 10 -2.32 16.61 2.49
C SER A 10 -3.70 15.99 2.68
N ALA A 11 -4.58 16.64 3.48
CA ALA A 11 -5.94 16.17 3.71
C ALA A 11 -6.74 16.03 2.42
N ILE A 12 -6.71 17.07 1.57
CA ILE A 12 -7.47 17.11 0.31
C ILE A 12 -6.91 16.11 -0.69
N THR A 13 -5.58 16.07 -0.89
CA THR A 13 -4.96 15.17 -1.86
C THR A 13 -5.20 13.70 -1.51
N HIS A 14 -5.07 13.33 -0.22
CA HIS A 14 -5.32 11.96 0.21
C HIS A 14 -6.82 11.61 0.20
N PHE A 15 -7.70 12.56 0.49
CA PHE A 15 -9.14 12.36 0.34
C PHE A 15 -9.52 12.10 -1.13
N ILE A 16 -9.00 12.89 -2.06
CA ILE A 16 -9.22 12.67 -3.49
C ILE A 16 -8.70 11.29 -3.91
N ALA A 17 -7.49 10.92 -3.49
CA ALA A 17 -6.91 9.62 -3.79
C ALA A 17 -7.76 8.45 -3.23
N MET A 18 -8.30 8.60 -2.01
CA MET A 18 -9.23 7.63 -1.43
C MET A 18 -10.50 7.50 -2.28
N MET A 19 -11.11 8.61 -2.68
CA MET A 19 -12.33 8.58 -3.51
C MET A 19 -12.06 7.94 -4.87
N MET A 20 -10.94 8.28 -5.51
CA MET A 20 -10.53 7.63 -6.77
C MET A 20 -10.36 6.11 -6.58
N ALA A 21 -9.73 5.66 -5.49
CA ALA A 21 -9.59 4.24 -5.18
C ALA A 21 -10.96 3.57 -4.97
N VAL A 22 -11.88 4.19 -4.24
CA VAL A 22 -13.25 3.68 -4.03
C VAL A 22 -13.97 3.51 -5.36
N PHE A 23 -13.97 4.54 -6.23
CA PHE A 23 -14.64 4.47 -7.54
C PHE A 23 -13.99 3.45 -8.48
N ALA A 24 -12.66 3.32 -8.46
CA ALA A 24 -11.95 2.34 -9.27
C ALA A 24 -12.13 0.89 -8.78
N THR A 25 -12.50 0.68 -7.52
CA THR A 25 -12.62 -0.66 -6.93
C THR A 25 -13.67 -1.50 -7.65
N VAL A 26 -14.86 -0.96 -7.88
CA VAL A 26 -15.97 -1.74 -8.47
C VAL A 26 -15.62 -2.26 -9.87
N PRO A 27 -15.24 -1.41 -10.86
CA PRO A 27 -14.92 -1.91 -12.19
C PRO A 27 -13.72 -2.87 -12.22
N LEU A 28 -12.70 -2.64 -11.35
CA LEU A 28 -11.54 -3.52 -11.26
C LEU A 28 -11.90 -4.89 -10.69
N LEU A 29 -12.70 -4.96 -9.63
CA LEU A 29 -13.12 -6.21 -9.03
C LEU A 29 -14.07 -7.00 -9.93
N VAL A 30 -15.00 -6.32 -10.60
CA VAL A 30 -15.88 -6.94 -11.61
C VAL A 30 -15.04 -7.55 -12.72
N LYS A 31 -14.10 -6.79 -13.28
CA LYS A 31 -13.19 -7.29 -14.33
C LYS A 31 -12.36 -8.48 -13.85
N ALA A 32 -11.78 -8.40 -12.67
CA ALA A 32 -10.96 -9.49 -12.10
C ALA A 32 -11.79 -10.77 -11.86
N GLY A 33 -13.01 -10.63 -11.33
CA GLY A 33 -13.89 -11.76 -11.04
C GLY A 33 -14.43 -12.45 -12.29
N ILE A 34 -14.82 -11.68 -13.32
CA ILE A 34 -15.38 -12.23 -14.56
C ILE A 34 -14.30 -12.88 -15.42
N GLN A 35 -13.12 -12.25 -15.55
CA GLN A 35 -12.11 -12.68 -16.52
C GLN A 35 -11.17 -13.76 -16.01
N SER A 36 -10.94 -13.87 -14.69
CA SER A 36 -9.78 -14.59 -14.19
C SER A 36 -10.00 -15.39 -12.90
N GLY A 37 -11.22 -15.42 -12.38
CA GLY A 37 -11.57 -16.25 -11.23
C GLY A 37 -11.26 -15.63 -9.86
N TRP A 38 -11.48 -16.46 -8.82
CA TRP A 38 -11.50 -16.02 -7.43
C TRP A 38 -10.16 -15.49 -6.90
N GLU A 39 -9.04 -16.08 -7.32
CA GLU A 39 -7.71 -15.65 -6.86
C GLU A 39 -7.38 -14.23 -7.32
N ASN A 40 -7.70 -13.90 -8.57
CA ASN A 40 -7.49 -12.57 -9.11
C ASN A 40 -8.41 -11.53 -8.47
N PHE A 41 -9.66 -11.92 -8.19
CA PHE A 41 -10.59 -11.08 -7.45
C PHE A 41 -10.05 -10.75 -6.06
N LEU A 42 -9.58 -11.76 -5.30
CA LEU A 42 -9.00 -11.55 -3.97
C LEU A 42 -7.74 -10.69 -4.01
N ALA A 43 -6.84 -10.95 -4.96
CA ALA A 43 -5.61 -10.18 -5.10
C ALA A 43 -5.91 -8.69 -5.34
N MET A 44 -6.85 -8.40 -6.24
CA MET A 44 -7.27 -7.02 -6.51
C MET A 44 -8.05 -6.40 -5.35
N ALA A 45 -8.87 -7.17 -4.63
CA ALA A 45 -9.60 -6.70 -3.46
C ALA A 45 -8.65 -6.31 -2.33
N ILE A 46 -7.60 -7.09 -2.08
CA ILE A 46 -6.56 -6.77 -1.09
C ILE A 46 -5.82 -5.49 -1.49
N PHE A 47 -5.43 -5.35 -2.75
CA PHE A 47 -4.75 -4.15 -3.25
C PHE A 47 -5.62 -2.90 -3.11
N MET A 48 -6.84 -2.93 -3.63
CA MET A 48 -7.76 -1.78 -3.57
C MET A 48 -8.15 -1.44 -2.13
N GLY A 49 -8.40 -2.45 -1.31
CA GLY A 49 -8.66 -2.28 0.11
C GLY A 49 -7.49 -1.62 0.85
N SER A 50 -6.25 -2.01 0.54
CA SER A 50 -5.05 -1.40 1.13
C SER A 50 -4.89 0.08 0.74
N MET A 51 -5.22 0.45 -0.51
CA MET A 51 -5.23 1.85 -0.96
C MET A 51 -6.28 2.68 -0.20
N ILE A 52 -7.51 2.17 -0.10
CA ILE A 52 -8.60 2.85 0.61
C ILE A 52 -8.25 3.05 2.07
N LEU A 53 -7.69 2.02 2.72
CA LEU A 53 -7.28 2.08 4.13
C LEU A 53 -6.16 3.10 4.36
N LEU A 54 -5.12 3.10 3.52
CA LEU A 54 -4.04 4.08 3.65
C LEU A 54 -4.55 5.49 3.47
N TYR A 55 -5.19 5.78 2.33
CA TYR A 55 -5.62 7.14 2.02
C TYR A 55 -6.71 7.61 2.98
N GLY A 56 -7.59 6.72 3.45
CA GLY A 56 -8.59 7.04 4.46
C GLY A 56 -7.98 7.38 5.82
N ALA A 57 -7.03 6.56 6.30
CA ALA A 57 -6.32 6.82 7.56
C ALA A 57 -5.52 8.13 7.47
N SER A 58 -4.85 8.35 6.36
CA SER A 58 -4.04 9.54 6.14
C SER A 58 -4.87 10.80 5.98
N ALA A 59 -5.93 10.78 5.18
CA ALA A 59 -6.86 11.90 5.06
C ALA A 59 -7.45 12.28 6.42
N THR A 60 -7.85 11.30 7.23
CA THR A 60 -8.37 11.53 8.58
C THR A 60 -7.32 12.16 9.49
N TYR A 61 -6.08 11.61 9.51
CA TYR A 61 -4.99 12.13 10.33
C TYR A 61 -4.64 13.59 10.01
N HIS A 62 -4.67 13.97 8.73
CA HIS A 62 -4.35 15.34 8.28
C HIS A 62 -5.54 16.31 8.37
N SER A 63 -6.78 15.81 8.41
CA SER A 63 -8.00 16.64 8.47
C SER A 63 -8.33 17.08 9.89
N VAL A 64 -8.13 16.22 10.89
CA VAL A 64 -8.67 16.44 12.23
C VAL A 64 -7.63 17.09 13.12
N ASP A 65 -8.00 18.20 13.78
CA ASP A 65 -7.17 18.85 14.80
C ASP A 65 -7.24 18.06 16.11
N LEU A 66 -6.41 17.03 16.20
CA LEU A 66 -6.30 16.12 17.30
C LEU A 66 -5.12 16.49 18.19
N THR A 67 -5.30 16.29 19.50
CA THR A 67 -4.25 16.51 20.49
C THR A 67 -3.98 15.26 21.34
N GLY A 68 -2.87 15.24 22.01
CA GLY A 68 -2.55 14.23 23.03
C GLY A 68 -2.52 12.79 22.50
N ARG A 69 -3.29 11.90 23.13
CA ARG A 69 -3.31 10.46 22.86
C ARG A 69 -3.92 10.14 21.48
N SER A 70 -5.00 10.83 21.12
CA SER A 70 -5.68 10.61 19.85
C SER A 70 -4.78 10.91 18.66
N LEU A 71 -4.06 12.03 18.68
CA LEU A 71 -3.08 12.38 17.65
C LEU A 71 -2.01 11.28 17.46
N ARG A 72 -1.50 10.72 18.56
CA ARG A 72 -0.52 9.63 18.49
C ARG A 72 -1.09 8.36 17.85
N ILE A 73 -2.34 8.02 18.15
CA ILE A 73 -3.00 6.85 17.57
C ILE A 73 -3.18 7.02 16.05
N PHE A 74 -3.75 8.15 15.62
CA PHE A 74 -3.97 8.39 14.19
C PHE A 74 -2.67 8.48 13.40
N ARG A 75 -1.61 9.10 13.97
CA ARG A 75 -0.27 9.09 13.37
C ARG A 75 0.28 7.68 13.20
N LYS A 76 0.09 6.81 14.21
CA LYS A 76 0.52 5.41 14.10
C LYS A 76 -0.23 4.67 13.01
N LEU A 77 -1.56 4.82 12.96
CA LEU A 77 -2.39 4.19 11.94
C LEU A 77 -1.97 4.62 10.54
N ASP A 78 -1.81 5.93 10.30
CA ASP A 78 -1.34 6.47 9.03
C ASP A 78 -0.01 5.80 8.59
N HIS A 79 0.98 5.74 9.48
CA HIS A 79 2.27 5.11 9.15
C HIS A 79 2.19 3.58 9.02
N MET A 80 1.33 2.91 9.77
CA MET A 80 1.13 1.46 9.65
C MET A 80 0.48 1.07 8.32
N MET A 81 -0.44 1.90 7.83
CA MET A 81 -1.12 1.65 6.56
C MET A 81 -0.18 1.74 5.35
N ILE A 82 0.99 2.39 5.47
CA ILE A 82 2.01 2.36 4.41
C ILE A 82 2.53 0.93 4.21
N PHE A 83 2.80 0.19 5.29
CA PHE A 83 3.19 -1.23 5.19
C PHE A 83 2.11 -2.07 4.51
N VAL A 84 0.84 -1.81 4.87
CA VAL A 84 -0.30 -2.51 4.30
C VAL A 84 -0.43 -2.22 2.80
N LEU A 85 -0.25 -0.96 2.37
CA LEU A 85 -0.30 -0.62 0.95
C LEU A 85 0.85 -1.24 0.16
N ILE A 86 2.08 -1.20 0.69
CA ILE A 86 3.22 -1.82 0.01
C ILE A 86 2.96 -3.32 -0.16
N ALA A 87 2.59 -4.03 0.90
CA ALA A 87 2.29 -5.46 0.82
C ALA A 87 1.07 -5.75 -0.06
N GLY A 88 0.04 -4.91 0.02
CA GLY A 88 -1.15 -4.98 -0.83
C GLY A 88 -0.84 -4.83 -2.31
N SER A 89 0.08 -3.93 -2.69
CA SER A 89 0.49 -3.75 -4.08
C SER A 89 1.29 -4.93 -4.65
N TYR A 90 2.03 -5.63 -3.80
CA TYR A 90 2.70 -6.88 -4.18
C TYR A 90 1.72 -8.04 -4.41
N THR A 91 0.56 -8.02 -3.76
CA THR A 91 -0.38 -9.14 -3.79
C THR A 91 -0.81 -9.53 -5.20
N PRO A 92 -1.28 -8.62 -6.09
CA PRO A 92 -1.60 -8.98 -7.47
C PRO A 92 -0.37 -9.38 -8.28
N VAL A 93 0.78 -8.77 -8.06
CA VAL A 93 2.03 -9.16 -8.75
C VAL A 93 2.42 -10.59 -8.37
N CYS A 94 2.33 -10.95 -7.11
CA CYS A 94 2.69 -12.28 -6.62
C CYS A 94 1.70 -13.36 -7.07
N LEU A 95 0.40 -13.09 -6.96
CA LEU A 95 -0.64 -14.10 -7.24
C LEU A 95 -0.99 -14.20 -8.72
N ILE A 96 -1.07 -13.07 -9.43
CA ILE A 96 -1.53 -13.03 -10.81
C ILE A 96 -0.38 -13.14 -11.81
N VAL A 97 0.73 -12.39 -11.57
CA VAL A 97 1.83 -12.28 -12.54
C VAL A 97 2.85 -13.39 -12.36
N LEU A 98 3.35 -13.58 -11.14
CA LEU A 98 4.37 -14.59 -10.85
C LEU A 98 3.77 -15.99 -10.67
N GLY A 99 2.72 -16.09 -9.88
CA GLY A 99 2.08 -17.35 -9.55
C GLY A 99 3.00 -18.39 -8.89
N GLY A 100 2.45 -19.57 -8.64
CA GLY A 100 3.20 -20.73 -8.17
C GLY A 100 4.04 -20.49 -6.91
N LYS A 101 5.05 -21.33 -6.70
CA LYS A 101 5.87 -21.30 -5.48
C LYS A 101 6.62 -19.97 -5.29
N LEU A 102 7.12 -19.38 -6.39
CA LEU A 102 7.86 -18.11 -6.34
C LEU A 102 6.96 -16.97 -5.85
N GLY A 103 5.76 -16.85 -6.44
CA GLY A 103 4.79 -15.82 -6.06
C GLY A 103 4.36 -15.94 -4.60
N TYR A 104 4.01 -17.14 -4.14
CA TYR A 104 3.63 -17.37 -2.74
C TYR A 104 4.77 -17.10 -1.75
N THR A 105 6.02 -17.47 -2.10
CA THR A 105 7.17 -17.19 -1.24
C THR A 105 7.42 -15.68 -1.12
N LEU A 106 7.37 -14.94 -2.22
CA LEU A 106 7.53 -13.50 -2.23
C LEU A 106 6.41 -12.80 -1.45
N LEU A 107 5.17 -13.25 -1.65
CA LEU A 107 3.99 -12.75 -0.93
C LEU A 107 4.15 -12.92 0.58
N ALA A 108 4.55 -14.12 1.03
CA ALA A 108 4.79 -14.40 2.44
C ALA A 108 5.92 -13.55 3.02
N LEU A 109 7.00 -13.35 2.25
CA LEU A 109 8.11 -12.48 2.65
C LEU A 109 7.66 -11.04 2.86
N VAL A 110 6.96 -10.46 1.88
CA VAL A 110 6.55 -9.05 1.91
C VAL A 110 5.51 -8.80 3.01
N TRP A 111 4.50 -9.66 3.15
CA TRP A 111 3.54 -9.55 4.24
C TRP A 111 4.16 -9.82 5.61
N GLY A 112 5.16 -10.71 5.69
CA GLY A 112 5.94 -10.94 6.91
C GLY A 112 6.70 -9.68 7.35
N ILE A 113 7.41 -9.02 6.42
CA ILE A 113 8.10 -7.76 6.70
C ILE A 113 7.09 -6.68 7.10
N ALA A 114 5.94 -6.59 6.41
CA ALA A 114 4.88 -5.63 6.75
C ALA A 114 4.35 -5.85 8.18
N ALA A 115 4.07 -7.10 8.56
CA ALA A 115 3.59 -7.44 9.90
C ALA A 115 4.62 -7.04 10.98
N VAL A 116 5.90 -7.36 10.79
CA VAL A 116 6.96 -6.95 11.70
C VAL A 116 7.08 -5.43 11.77
N GLY A 117 7.05 -4.74 10.62
CA GLY A 117 7.09 -3.27 10.57
C GLY A 117 5.92 -2.62 11.30
N MET A 118 4.71 -3.15 11.14
CA MET A 118 3.52 -2.69 11.88
C MET A 118 3.67 -2.92 13.39
N LEU A 119 4.16 -4.08 13.82
CA LEU A 119 4.42 -4.37 15.24
C LEU A 119 5.45 -3.40 15.82
N VAL A 120 6.55 -3.15 15.12
CA VAL A 120 7.55 -2.17 15.54
C VAL A 120 6.92 -0.79 15.69
N LYS A 121 6.10 -0.34 14.74
CA LYS A 121 5.39 0.94 14.83
C LYS A 121 4.36 1.00 15.96
N ALA A 122 3.68 -0.09 16.23
CA ALA A 122 2.71 -0.17 17.33
C ALA A 122 3.41 -0.06 18.69
N CYS A 123 4.56 -0.74 18.87
CA CYS A 123 5.27 -0.83 20.14
C CYS A 123 6.25 0.32 20.37
N TRP A 124 6.94 0.77 19.33
CA TRP A 124 7.98 1.81 19.44
C TRP A 124 7.45 3.19 19.04
N ILE A 125 6.92 3.93 20.02
CA ILE A 125 6.27 5.24 19.82
C ILE A 125 7.24 6.31 19.29
N THR A 126 8.51 6.25 19.71
CA THR A 126 9.56 7.23 19.39
C THR A 126 10.44 6.81 18.22
N CYS A 127 10.01 5.80 17.44
CA CYS A 127 10.77 5.30 16.31
C CYS A 127 11.15 6.44 15.34
N PRO A 128 12.45 6.64 15.03
CA PRO A 128 12.90 7.68 14.13
C PRO A 128 12.23 7.56 12.75
N LYS A 129 11.92 8.70 12.13
CA LYS A 129 11.28 8.72 10.78
C LYS A 129 12.15 8.01 9.74
N TRP A 130 13.46 8.26 9.75
CA TRP A 130 14.39 7.65 8.79
C TRP A 130 14.40 6.12 8.84
N PHE A 131 14.27 5.53 10.04
CA PHE A 131 14.23 4.07 10.19
C PHE A 131 13.03 3.45 9.46
N SER A 132 11.86 4.08 9.59
CA SER A 132 10.65 3.64 8.88
C SER A 132 10.77 3.83 7.38
N SER A 133 11.32 4.97 6.94
CA SER A 133 11.53 5.25 5.51
C SER A 133 12.46 4.23 4.87
N VAL A 134 13.55 3.85 5.56
CA VAL A 134 14.46 2.81 5.07
C VAL A 134 13.73 1.48 4.88
N ILE A 135 12.87 1.08 5.85
CA ILE A 135 12.12 -0.17 5.72
C ILE A 135 11.11 -0.10 4.57
N TYR A 136 10.40 1.04 4.39
CA TYR A 136 9.46 1.21 3.28
C TYR A 136 10.16 1.11 1.93
N ILE A 137 11.30 1.79 1.78
CA ILE A 137 12.11 1.73 0.55
C ILE A 137 12.61 0.31 0.32
N ALA A 138 13.19 -0.32 1.34
CA ALA A 138 13.67 -1.70 1.24
C ALA A 138 12.55 -2.67 0.81
N MET A 139 11.35 -2.54 1.43
CA MET A 139 10.18 -3.32 1.03
C MET A 139 9.77 -3.05 -0.43
N GLY A 140 9.74 -1.79 -0.84
CA GLY A 140 9.39 -1.43 -2.22
C GLY A 140 10.34 -2.05 -3.25
N TRP A 141 11.64 -2.13 -2.92
CA TRP A 141 12.67 -2.69 -3.81
C TRP A 141 12.85 -4.21 -3.74
N VAL A 142 12.10 -4.92 -2.92
CA VAL A 142 12.09 -6.41 -2.90
C VAL A 142 11.75 -6.98 -4.29
N CYS A 143 10.98 -6.27 -5.12
CA CYS A 143 10.65 -6.68 -6.49
C CYS A 143 11.89 -6.88 -7.38
N VAL A 144 13.01 -6.24 -7.07
CA VAL A 144 14.28 -6.42 -7.80
C VAL A 144 14.75 -7.89 -7.79
N LEU A 145 14.47 -8.61 -6.71
CA LEU A 145 14.82 -10.04 -6.58
C LEU A 145 14.12 -10.91 -7.64
N VAL A 146 13.02 -10.44 -8.19
CA VAL A 146 12.20 -11.16 -9.17
C VAL A 146 12.11 -10.44 -10.53
N PHE A 147 13.00 -9.49 -10.82
CA PHE A 147 13.01 -8.75 -12.09
C PHE A 147 13.11 -9.67 -13.31
N GLY A 148 13.96 -10.71 -13.26
CA GLY A 148 14.08 -11.67 -14.34
C GLY A 148 12.75 -12.36 -14.70
N PRO A 149 12.07 -12.99 -13.75
CA PRO A 149 10.71 -13.49 -13.94
C PRO A 149 9.70 -12.45 -14.41
N LEU A 150 9.71 -11.25 -13.83
CA LEU A 150 8.79 -10.17 -14.20
C LEU A 150 8.96 -9.71 -15.65
N LEU A 151 10.21 -9.57 -16.11
CA LEU A 151 10.53 -9.22 -17.51
C LEU A 151 10.02 -10.27 -18.51
N LYS A 152 9.95 -11.54 -18.11
CA LYS A 152 9.47 -12.64 -18.97
C LYS A 152 7.94 -12.72 -19.02
N THR A 153 7.26 -12.26 -17.96
CA THR A 153 5.81 -12.43 -17.81
C THR A 153 5.03 -11.18 -18.17
N LEU A 154 5.57 -10.00 -17.84
CA LEU A 154 4.91 -8.72 -18.12
C LEU A 154 5.19 -8.25 -19.55
N SER A 155 4.20 -7.62 -20.17
CA SER A 155 4.44 -6.81 -21.38
C SER A 155 5.37 -5.63 -21.04
N VAL A 156 6.14 -5.18 -22.03
CA VAL A 156 7.08 -4.05 -21.86
C VAL A 156 6.38 -2.81 -21.25
N PRO A 157 5.20 -2.37 -21.73
CA PRO A 157 4.51 -1.24 -21.11
C PRO A 157 4.15 -1.49 -19.64
N ALA A 158 3.67 -2.69 -19.29
CA ALA A 158 3.31 -3.01 -17.90
C ALA A 158 4.55 -3.00 -16.98
N PHE A 159 5.68 -3.52 -17.46
CA PHE A 159 6.93 -3.48 -16.72
C PHE A 159 7.44 -2.04 -16.53
N LEU A 160 7.37 -1.20 -17.56
CA LEU A 160 7.76 0.21 -17.46
C LEU A 160 6.88 1.00 -16.48
N TRP A 161 5.57 0.73 -16.44
CA TRP A 161 4.69 1.33 -15.44
C TRP A 161 5.06 0.91 -14.01
N LEU A 162 5.37 -0.37 -13.79
CA LEU A 162 5.81 -0.87 -12.49
C LEU A 162 7.13 -0.22 -12.06
N LEU A 163 8.10 -0.15 -12.98
CA LEU A 163 9.41 0.46 -12.71
C LEU A 163 9.30 1.96 -12.43
N SER A 164 8.52 2.69 -13.25
CA SER A 164 8.33 4.13 -13.05
C SER A 164 7.63 4.42 -11.71
N GLY A 165 6.64 3.62 -11.34
CA GLY A 165 6.00 3.71 -10.03
C GLY A 165 6.99 3.50 -8.89
N GLY A 166 7.87 2.51 -8.99
CA GLY A 166 8.94 2.28 -8.01
C GLY A 166 9.91 3.45 -7.88
N ILE A 167 10.33 4.04 -9.01
CA ILE A 167 11.26 5.19 -9.03
C ILE A 167 10.61 6.45 -8.42
N ILE A 168 9.33 6.72 -8.75
CA ILE A 168 8.60 7.89 -8.21
C ILE A 168 8.36 7.75 -6.71
N TYR A 169 8.23 6.52 -6.21
CA TYR A 169 7.98 6.24 -4.80
C TYR A 169 9.23 6.45 -3.92
N THR A 170 10.44 6.36 -4.44
CA THR A 170 11.71 6.50 -3.71
C THR A 170 12.23 7.91 -3.71
#